data_a299ee453f203931560bcbaf215ff7f3
#
_entry.id   a299ee453f203931560bcbaf215ff7f3
#
_cell.length_a   1.000
_cell.length_b   1.000
_cell.length_c   1.000
_cell.angle_alpha   90.00
_cell.angle_beta   90.00
_cell.angle_gamma   90.00
#
_symmetry.space_group_name_H-M   'P 1'
#
loop_
_entity.id
_entity.type
_entity.pdbx_description
1 polymer ?
#
loop_
_entity_poly.entity_id
_entity_poly.type
_entity_poly.pdbx_seq_one_letter_code
_entity_poly.pdbx_strand_id
1 'polypeptide(L)'
;MKFIVAIDGTAGSGKGTIGREISRHFNFRYLDTGLLYRALAFNLRNESSDLSLISEMKILEAINSIDLNLLDPKELRKNEFGEKASLIAKNSFARGKLLKQQRIFANQTGGTILDGRDIGTIVCPN
;
A
#
# COMPACT_ATOMS: atom_id res chain seq x y z
N MET A 1 7.30 8.10 21.50
CA MET A 1 6.43 9.08 20.82
C MET A 1 6.18 8.61 19.40
N LYS A 2 4.98 8.86 18.89
CA LYS A 2 4.56 8.43 17.55
C LYS A 2 4.40 9.66 16.66
N PHE A 3 5.09 9.65 15.50
CA PHE A 3 4.92 10.68 14.47
C PHE A 3 4.45 10.02 13.19
N ILE A 4 3.43 10.60 12.56
CA ILE A 4 2.91 10.14 11.29
C ILE A 4 2.97 11.29 10.30
N VAL A 5 3.65 11.07 9.18
CA VAL A 5 3.68 12.01 8.06
C VAL A 5 2.88 11.40 6.92
N ALA A 6 1.81 12.07 6.54
CA ALA A 6 0.98 11.65 5.41
C ALA A 6 1.35 12.47 4.19
N ILE A 7 1.67 11.80 3.10
CA ILE A 7 1.97 12.44 1.82
C ILE A 7 0.89 12.00 0.84
N ASP A 8 -0.01 12.92 0.51
CA ASP A 8 -1.11 12.66 -0.42
C ASP A 8 -0.80 13.22 -1.79
N GLY A 9 -1.20 12.50 -2.80
CA GLY A 9 -1.05 12.94 -4.17
C GLY A 9 -1.27 11.82 -5.16
N THR A 10 -1.39 12.21 -6.42
CA THR A 10 -1.52 11.25 -7.52
C THR A 10 -0.15 10.67 -7.88
N ALA A 11 -0.17 9.52 -8.54
CA ALA A 11 1.05 8.93 -9.08
C ALA A 11 1.73 9.92 -10.01
N GLY A 12 3.05 10.01 -9.94
CA GLY A 12 3.83 10.91 -10.78
C GLY A 12 3.93 12.35 -10.29
N SER A 13 3.39 12.68 -9.11
CA SER A 13 3.46 14.03 -8.55
C SER A 13 4.79 14.36 -7.86
N GLY A 14 5.72 13.40 -7.80
CA GLY A 14 6.99 13.58 -7.09
C GLY A 14 6.94 13.27 -5.61
N LYS A 15 5.80 12.89 -5.08
CA LYS A 15 5.62 12.61 -3.65
C LYS A 15 6.52 11.48 -3.13
N GLY A 16 6.79 10.48 -3.97
CA GLY A 16 7.66 9.36 -3.58
C GLY A 16 9.10 9.79 -3.32
N THR A 17 9.62 10.71 -4.11
CA THR A 17 10.95 11.27 -3.91
C THR A 17 11.02 12.04 -2.59
N ILE A 18 10.02 12.89 -2.33
CA ILE A 18 9.94 13.67 -1.10
C ILE A 18 9.86 12.75 0.12
N GLY A 19 8.99 11.74 0.06
CA GLY A 19 8.80 10.80 1.17
C GLY A 19 10.07 10.04 1.52
N ARG A 20 10.79 9.55 0.50
CA ARG A 20 12.04 8.84 0.72
C ARG A 20 13.13 9.74 1.28
N GLU A 21 13.21 10.99 0.86
CA GLU A 21 14.18 11.93 1.41
C GLU A 21 13.90 12.24 2.87
N ILE A 22 12.65 12.46 3.24
CA ILE A 22 12.26 12.68 4.64
C ILE A 22 12.60 11.45 5.48
N SER A 23 12.31 10.25 4.96
CA SER A 23 12.61 8.99 5.62
C SER A 23 14.11 8.87 5.94
N ARG A 24 14.96 9.14 4.97
CA ARG A 24 16.42 9.07 5.17
C ARG A 24 16.92 10.13 6.15
N HIS A 25 16.45 11.35 6.00
CA HIS A 25 16.91 12.46 6.81
C HIS A 25 16.59 12.30 8.30
N PHE A 26 15.37 11.81 8.60
CA PHE A 26 14.89 11.66 9.96
C PHE A 26 14.91 10.21 10.46
N ASN A 27 15.37 9.28 9.65
CA ASN A 27 15.36 7.85 9.96
C ASN A 27 13.94 7.35 10.30
N PHE A 28 12.95 7.76 9.52
CA PHE A 28 11.58 7.33 9.67
C PHE A 28 11.30 6.09 8.80
N ARG A 29 10.35 5.26 9.23
CA ARG A 29 9.83 4.19 8.38
C ARG A 29 9.02 4.79 7.23
N TYR A 30 9.04 4.13 6.09
CA TYR A 30 8.36 4.61 4.88
C TYR A 30 7.53 3.49 4.27
N LEU A 31 6.28 3.80 3.94
CA LEU A 31 5.38 2.88 3.23
C LEU A 31 4.74 3.61 2.05
N ASP A 32 5.01 3.12 0.85
CA ASP A 32 4.27 3.50 -0.35
C ASP A 32 3.03 2.61 -0.41
N THR A 33 1.86 3.18 -0.11
CA THR A 33 0.62 2.42 -0.03
C THR A 33 0.19 1.87 -1.39
N GLY A 34 0.57 2.54 -2.49
CA GLY A 34 0.33 2.03 -3.83
C GLY A 34 1.06 0.72 -4.09
N LEU A 35 2.28 0.57 -3.57
CA LEU A 35 3.01 -0.68 -3.68
C LEU A 35 2.34 -1.81 -2.90
N LEU A 36 1.67 -1.50 -1.80
CA LEU A 36 0.93 -2.51 -1.04
C LEU A 36 -0.19 -3.12 -1.88
N TYR A 37 -0.97 -2.30 -2.60
CA TYR A 37 -1.99 -2.79 -3.52
C TYR A 37 -1.39 -3.60 -4.67
N ARG A 38 -0.27 -3.15 -5.21
CA ARG A 38 0.42 -3.88 -6.27
C ARG A 38 1.01 -5.21 -5.79
N ALA A 39 1.49 -5.25 -4.55
CA ALA A 39 1.96 -6.50 -3.94
C ALA A 39 0.82 -7.52 -3.80
N LEU A 40 -0.36 -7.07 -3.41
CA LEU A 40 -1.54 -7.93 -3.36
C LEU A 40 -1.90 -8.42 -4.76
N ALA A 41 -1.87 -7.53 -5.75
CA ALA A 41 -2.12 -7.91 -7.14
C ALA A 41 -1.11 -8.96 -7.63
N PHE A 42 0.15 -8.80 -7.27
CA PHE A 42 1.19 -9.77 -7.62
C PHE A 42 0.88 -11.15 -7.02
N ASN A 43 0.49 -11.20 -5.75
CA ASN A 43 0.16 -12.46 -5.09
C ASN A 43 -1.09 -13.12 -5.66
N LEU A 44 -1.95 -12.34 -6.32
CA LEU A 44 -3.15 -12.82 -6.98
C LEU A 44 -3.01 -12.94 -8.51
N ARG A 45 -1.79 -12.84 -9.03
CA ARG A 45 -1.54 -12.75 -10.48
C ARG A 45 -2.02 -13.97 -11.28
N ASN A 46 -2.10 -15.13 -10.63
CA ASN A 46 -2.51 -16.37 -11.29
C ASN A 46 -4.03 -16.64 -11.19
N GLU A 47 -4.78 -15.73 -10.53
CA GLU A 47 -6.22 -15.87 -10.46
C GLU A 47 -6.85 -15.46 -11.79
N SER A 48 -7.74 -16.32 -12.29
CA SER A 48 -8.44 -16.07 -13.55
C SER A 48 -9.74 -15.30 -13.35
N SER A 49 -10.20 -15.17 -12.10
CA SER A 49 -11.43 -14.48 -11.78
C SER A 49 -11.24 -12.96 -11.80
N ASP A 50 -12.36 -12.22 -11.93
CA ASP A 50 -12.34 -10.78 -11.76
C ASP A 50 -11.89 -10.43 -10.35
N LEU A 51 -10.78 -9.71 -10.23
CA LEU A 51 -10.18 -9.39 -8.94
C LEU A 51 -11.06 -8.47 -8.09
N SER A 52 -12.00 -7.75 -8.69
CA SER A 52 -12.96 -6.96 -7.92
C SER A 52 -13.99 -7.84 -7.19
N LEU A 53 -14.12 -9.10 -7.59
CA LEU A 53 -15.08 -10.06 -7.05
C LEU A 53 -14.43 -11.29 -6.40
N ILE A 54 -13.13 -11.27 -6.22
CA ILE A 54 -12.39 -12.43 -5.67
C ILE A 54 -12.85 -12.75 -4.25
N SER A 55 -12.77 -14.03 -3.86
CA SER A 55 -13.23 -14.48 -2.55
C SER A 55 -12.40 -13.88 -1.40
N GLU A 56 -13.07 -13.67 -0.26
CA GLU A 56 -12.42 -13.10 0.93
C GLU A 56 -11.26 -13.99 1.42
N MET A 57 -11.43 -15.31 1.36
CA MET A 57 -10.38 -16.25 1.78
C MET A 57 -9.11 -16.09 0.96
N LYS A 58 -9.25 -15.99 -0.37
CA LYS A 58 -8.10 -15.80 -1.25
C LYS A 58 -7.41 -14.45 -1.00
N ILE A 59 -8.20 -13.42 -0.74
CA ILE A 59 -7.67 -12.10 -0.39
C ILE A 59 -6.86 -12.17 0.89
N LEU A 60 -7.39 -12.81 1.94
CA LEU A 60 -6.69 -12.93 3.22
C LEU A 60 -5.38 -13.71 3.08
N GLU A 61 -5.40 -14.82 2.35
CA GLU A 61 -4.19 -15.61 2.11
C GLU A 61 -3.14 -14.77 1.38
N ALA A 62 -3.56 -14.03 0.36
CA ALA A 62 -2.65 -13.20 -0.42
C ALA A 62 -2.08 -12.04 0.40
N ILE A 63 -2.90 -11.41 1.25
CA ILE A 63 -2.43 -10.33 2.14
C ILE A 63 -1.43 -10.87 3.16
N ASN A 64 -1.72 -12.01 3.75
CA ASN A 64 -0.84 -12.61 4.76
C ASN A 64 0.50 -13.06 4.16
N SER A 65 0.56 -13.23 2.85
CA SER A 65 1.77 -13.62 2.14
C SER A 65 2.58 -12.44 1.63
N ILE A 66 2.13 -11.20 1.86
CA ILE A 66 2.87 -10.02 1.41
C ILE A 66 4.13 -9.85 2.26
N ASP A 67 5.28 -9.81 1.60
CA ASP A 67 6.55 -9.41 2.20
C ASP A 67 7.21 -8.42 1.25
N LEU A 68 7.10 -7.14 1.56
CA LEU A 68 7.63 -6.08 0.71
C LEU A 68 9.16 -6.10 0.62
N ASN A 69 9.83 -6.75 1.56
CA ASN A 69 11.29 -6.89 1.51
C ASN A 69 11.75 -7.89 0.46
N LEU A 70 10.89 -8.84 0.09
CA LEU A 70 11.19 -9.86 -0.89
C LEU A 70 10.75 -9.49 -2.31
N LEU A 71 9.93 -8.44 -2.47
CA LEU A 71 9.39 -8.05 -3.75
C LEU A 71 10.23 -6.93 -4.37
N ASP A 72 10.48 -7.05 -5.67
CA ASP A 72 11.18 -6.02 -6.44
C ASP A 72 10.20 -4.89 -6.77
N PRO A 73 10.42 -3.65 -6.29
CA PRO A 73 9.53 -2.53 -6.62
C PRO A 73 9.41 -2.28 -8.12
N LYS A 74 10.45 -2.56 -8.90
CA LYS A 74 10.40 -2.41 -10.37
C LYS A 74 9.43 -3.38 -10.99
N GLU A 75 9.40 -4.62 -10.49
CA GLU A 75 8.44 -5.63 -10.94
C GLU A 75 7.02 -5.21 -10.62
N LEU A 76 6.79 -4.70 -9.41
CA LEU A 76 5.46 -4.27 -8.98
C LEU A 76 4.95 -3.05 -9.74
N ARG A 77 5.82 -2.25 -10.35
CA ARG A 77 5.42 -1.06 -11.12
C ARG A 77 5.03 -1.35 -12.56
N LYS A 78 5.07 -2.61 -12.99
CA LYS A 78 4.59 -2.97 -14.32
C LYS A 78 3.09 -2.65 -14.45
N ASN A 79 2.69 -2.27 -15.67
CA ASN A 79 1.32 -1.85 -15.96
C ASN A 79 0.28 -2.90 -15.58
N GLU A 80 0.59 -4.18 -15.79
CA GLU A 80 -0.34 -5.26 -15.44
C GLU A 80 -0.71 -5.26 -13.96
N PHE A 81 0.24 -4.96 -13.07
CA PHE A 81 -0.04 -4.92 -11.63
C PHE A 81 -0.77 -3.63 -11.25
N GLY A 82 -0.54 -2.54 -11.95
CA GLY A 82 -1.31 -1.32 -11.77
C GLY A 82 -2.77 -1.50 -12.11
N GLU A 83 -3.06 -2.16 -13.22
CA GLU A 83 -4.44 -2.46 -13.64
C GLU A 83 -5.12 -3.41 -12.65
N LYS A 84 -4.44 -4.46 -12.24
CA LYS A 84 -4.96 -5.41 -11.26
C LYS A 84 -5.16 -4.76 -9.90
N ALA A 85 -4.25 -3.90 -9.47
CA ALA A 85 -4.39 -3.15 -8.22
C ALA A 85 -5.63 -2.25 -8.25
N SER A 86 -5.92 -1.62 -9.39
CA SER A 86 -7.12 -0.81 -9.57
C SER A 86 -8.40 -1.64 -9.43
N LEU A 87 -8.40 -2.87 -9.95
CA LEU A 87 -9.54 -3.79 -9.79
C LEU A 87 -9.70 -4.21 -8.33
N ILE A 88 -8.61 -4.53 -7.65
CA ILE A 88 -8.63 -4.89 -6.23
C ILE A 88 -9.16 -3.73 -5.39
N ALA A 89 -8.82 -2.50 -5.75
CA ALA A 89 -9.27 -1.31 -5.03
C ALA A 89 -10.79 -1.13 -5.08
N LYS A 90 -11.48 -1.78 -6.02
CA LYS A 90 -12.95 -1.81 -6.09
C LYS A 90 -13.56 -2.84 -5.14
N ASN A 91 -12.75 -3.75 -4.60
CA ASN A 91 -13.22 -4.76 -3.66
C ASN A 91 -13.16 -4.17 -2.24
N SER A 92 -14.33 -3.95 -1.64
CA SER A 92 -14.41 -3.29 -0.34
C SER A 92 -13.75 -4.10 0.77
N PHE A 93 -13.79 -5.42 0.71
CA PHE A 93 -13.14 -6.28 1.69
C PHE A 93 -11.62 -6.13 1.62
N ALA A 94 -11.05 -6.17 0.41
CA ALA A 94 -9.61 -5.99 0.22
C ALA A 94 -9.16 -4.60 0.70
N ARG A 95 -9.89 -3.55 0.32
CA ARG A 95 -9.59 -2.20 0.78
C ARG A 95 -9.59 -2.09 2.30
N GLY A 96 -10.60 -2.67 2.95
CA GLY A 96 -10.71 -2.64 4.40
C GLY A 96 -9.54 -3.33 5.08
N LYS A 97 -9.11 -4.48 4.56
CA LYS A 97 -7.98 -5.21 5.10
C LYS A 97 -6.66 -4.49 4.89
N LEU A 98 -6.45 -3.92 3.71
CA LEU A 98 -5.24 -3.13 3.44
C LEU A 98 -5.23 -1.83 4.23
N LEU A 99 -6.38 -1.20 4.45
CA LEU A 99 -6.50 -0.04 5.31
C LEU A 99 -6.05 -0.36 6.73
N LYS A 100 -6.49 -1.49 7.25
CA LYS A 100 -6.09 -1.95 8.59
C LYS A 100 -4.57 -2.15 8.67
N GLN A 101 -3.97 -2.74 7.64
CA GLN A 101 -2.52 -2.92 7.58
C GLN A 101 -1.77 -1.58 7.57
N GLN A 102 -2.28 -0.61 6.83
CA GLN A 102 -1.70 0.73 6.79
C GLN A 102 -1.77 1.40 8.15
N ARG A 103 -2.87 1.26 8.86
CA ARG A 103 -3.04 1.82 10.20
C ARG A 103 -2.12 1.16 11.22
N ILE A 104 -1.93 -0.15 11.14
CA ILE A 104 -0.98 -0.86 11.99
C ILE A 104 0.43 -0.33 11.76
N PHE A 105 0.82 -0.17 10.49
CA PHE A 105 2.12 0.40 10.15
C PHE A 105 2.28 1.82 10.69
N ALA A 106 1.26 2.65 10.56
CA ALA A 106 1.28 4.04 11.01
C ALA A 106 1.36 4.17 12.53
N ASN A 107 0.81 3.21 13.26
CA ASN A 107 0.72 3.28 14.73
C ASN A 107 1.94 2.70 15.45
N GLN A 108 2.99 2.36 14.72
CA GLN A 108 4.25 1.93 15.35
C GLN A 108 4.95 3.11 16.03
N THR A 109 5.68 2.82 17.09
CA THR A 109 6.45 3.84 17.81
C THR A 109 7.53 4.43 16.89
N GLY A 110 7.75 5.74 17.00
CA GLY A 110 8.71 6.47 16.18
C GLY A 110 8.05 7.14 14.99
N GLY A 111 8.85 7.57 14.04
CA GLY A 111 8.38 8.28 12.85
C GLY A 111 7.98 7.31 11.74
N THR A 112 6.87 7.59 11.09
CA THR A 112 6.34 6.79 9.98
C THR A 112 5.86 7.71 8.88
N ILE A 113 6.21 7.41 7.64
CA ILE A 113 5.73 8.14 6.47
C ILE A 113 4.85 7.21 5.66
N LEU A 114 3.62 7.65 5.41
CA LEU A 114 2.67 6.98 4.53
C LEU A 114 2.47 7.82 3.29
N ASP A 115 2.72 7.23 2.15
CA ASP A 115 2.63 7.89 0.85
C ASP A 115 1.54 7.19 0.05
N GLY A 116 0.56 7.95 -0.45
CA GLY A 116 -0.53 7.40 -1.22
C GLY A 116 -1.63 8.41 -1.47
N ARG A 117 -2.88 7.92 -1.56
CA ARG A 117 -4.07 8.74 -1.71
C ARG A 117 -4.88 8.72 -0.43
N ASP A 118 -5.44 9.87 -0.06
CA ASP A 118 -6.35 10.02 1.08
C ASP A 118 -5.74 9.53 2.41
N ILE A 119 -4.42 9.62 2.54
CA ILE A 119 -3.73 9.17 3.75
C ILE A 119 -4.14 10.03 4.95
N GLY A 120 -4.15 11.34 4.76
CA GLY A 120 -4.48 12.27 5.85
C GLY A 120 -5.97 12.29 6.21
N THR A 121 -6.86 11.92 5.28
CA THR A 121 -8.31 12.02 5.51
C THR A 121 -8.97 10.70 5.87
N ILE A 122 -8.49 9.59 5.32
CA ILE A 122 -9.14 8.28 5.49
C ILE A 122 -8.29 7.32 6.32
N VAL A 123 -7.00 7.21 6.01
CA VAL A 123 -6.13 6.25 6.70
C VAL A 123 -5.74 6.76 8.08
N CYS A 124 -5.30 8.00 8.17
CA CYS A 124 -4.81 8.62 9.40
C CYS A 124 -5.44 10.01 9.59
N PRO A 125 -6.74 10.07 9.92
CA PRO A 125 -7.44 11.37 10.03
C PRO A 125 -7.05 12.19 11.25
N ASN A 126 -6.32 11.62 12.20
CA ASN A 126 -5.92 12.31 13.44
C ASN A 126 -4.40 12.38 13.59
#